data_3917bd25784c4f6032fd7af6c43d891e
#
_entry.id   3917bd25784c4f6032fd7af6c43d891e
#
_cell.length_a   1.000
_cell.length_b   1.000
_cell.length_c   1.000
_cell.angle_alpha   90.00
_cell.angle_beta   90.00
_cell.angle_gamma   90.00
#
_symmetry.space_group_name_H-M   'P 1'
#
loop_
_entity.id
_entity.type
_entity.pdbx_description
1 polymer ?
#
loop_
_entity_poly.entity_id
_entity_poly.type
_entity_poly.pdbx_seq_one_letter_code
_entity_poly.pdbx_strand_id
1 'polypeptide(L)'
;MASITLSLPDDLAWQVRAHQEQLPRILELGLRELSAGGQFGFEGAADVLELLARLPAPEEILNLRPSARLSARVAALIERSRAGEMTPADEEEWERYEYLEHLVWMAKAAAQLKLAPSAGDV
;
A
#
# COMPACT_ATOMS: atom_id res chain seq x y z
N MET A 1 4.11 21.18 -18.05
CA MET A 1 3.09 20.12 -17.96
C MET A 1 3.53 18.93 -18.80
N ALA A 2 3.50 17.73 -18.25
CA ALA A 2 3.89 16.52 -18.97
C ALA A 2 2.72 15.96 -19.76
N SER A 3 3.03 15.30 -20.88
CA SER A 3 2.02 14.60 -21.68
C SER A 3 2.36 13.12 -21.78
N ILE A 4 1.35 12.27 -21.66
CA ILE A 4 1.46 10.82 -21.81
C ILE A 4 0.44 10.36 -22.84
N THR A 5 0.87 9.51 -23.76
CA THR A 5 0.00 8.89 -24.75
C THR A 5 -0.19 7.42 -24.39
N LEU A 6 -1.44 6.97 -24.33
CA LEU A 6 -1.79 5.60 -23.99
C LEU A 6 -2.56 4.94 -25.13
N SER A 7 -2.26 3.66 -25.39
CA SER A 7 -3.06 2.81 -26.25
C SER A 7 -4.00 2.01 -25.35
N LEU A 8 -5.30 2.12 -25.60
CA LEU A 8 -6.34 1.47 -24.79
C LEU A 8 -7.17 0.53 -25.65
N PRO A 9 -7.67 -0.59 -25.08
CA PRO A 9 -8.70 -1.38 -25.73
C PRO A 9 -9.91 -0.52 -26.06
N ASP A 10 -10.62 -0.83 -27.14
CA ASP A 10 -11.73 -0.03 -27.64
C ASP A 10 -12.82 0.21 -26.59
N ASP A 11 -13.17 -0.82 -25.81
CA ASP A 11 -14.18 -0.72 -24.76
C ASP A 11 -13.77 0.29 -23.69
N LEU A 12 -12.51 0.23 -23.27
CA LEU A 12 -11.98 1.13 -22.25
C LEU A 12 -11.85 2.56 -22.79
N ALA A 13 -11.39 2.71 -24.04
CA ALA A 13 -11.28 4.01 -24.69
C ALA A 13 -12.64 4.71 -24.77
N TRP A 14 -13.69 3.96 -25.07
CA TRP A 14 -15.06 4.46 -25.12
C TRP A 14 -15.51 4.98 -23.76
N GLN A 15 -15.27 4.22 -22.70
CA GLN A 15 -15.61 4.61 -21.32
C GLN A 15 -14.83 5.86 -20.88
N VAL A 16 -13.54 5.92 -21.20
CA VAL A 16 -12.68 7.04 -20.83
C VAL A 16 -13.12 8.34 -21.51
N ARG A 17 -13.57 8.27 -22.77
CA ARG A 17 -14.06 9.45 -23.49
C ARG A 17 -15.23 10.14 -22.80
N ALA A 18 -16.10 9.35 -22.15
CA ALA A 18 -17.24 9.90 -21.41
C ALA A 18 -16.81 10.69 -20.16
N HIS A 19 -15.59 10.44 -19.63
CA HIS A 19 -15.09 11.04 -18.41
C HIS A 19 -13.78 11.79 -18.62
N GLN A 20 -13.54 12.29 -19.81
CA GLN A 20 -12.27 12.90 -20.21
C GLN A 20 -11.83 14.04 -19.30
N GLU A 21 -12.75 14.86 -18.82
CA GLU A 21 -12.44 15.98 -17.94
C GLU A 21 -11.98 15.52 -16.56
N GLN A 22 -12.43 14.36 -16.13
CA GLN A 22 -12.11 13.78 -14.82
C GLN A 22 -10.94 12.79 -14.88
N LEU A 23 -10.36 12.61 -16.05
CA LEU A 23 -9.32 11.59 -16.26
C LEU A 23 -8.12 11.75 -15.33
N PRO A 24 -7.55 12.95 -15.11
CA PRO A 24 -6.46 13.08 -14.16
C PRO A 24 -6.81 12.58 -12.75
N ARG A 25 -8.04 12.84 -12.30
CA ARG A 25 -8.51 12.36 -11.00
C ARG A 25 -8.70 10.85 -10.97
N ILE A 26 -9.24 10.29 -12.03
CA ILE A 26 -9.42 8.84 -12.17
C ILE A 26 -8.07 8.12 -12.13
N LEU A 27 -7.07 8.63 -12.85
CA LEU A 27 -5.72 8.08 -12.83
C LEU A 27 -5.08 8.18 -11.45
N GLU A 28 -5.24 9.31 -10.77
CA GLU A 28 -4.72 9.51 -9.43
C GLU A 28 -5.32 8.50 -8.45
N LEU A 29 -6.63 8.31 -8.47
CA LEU A 29 -7.31 7.34 -7.62
C LEU A 29 -6.89 5.90 -7.95
N GLY A 30 -6.77 5.56 -9.23
CA GLY A 30 -6.32 4.24 -9.66
C GLY A 30 -4.91 3.93 -9.22
N LEU A 31 -4.00 4.90 -9.31
CA LEU A 31 -2.62 4.73 -8.84
C LEU A 31 -2.55 4.54 -7.32
N ARG A 32 -3.38 5.26 -6.57
CA ARG A 32 -3.46 5.08 -5.11
C ARG A 32 -3.93 3.68 -4.74
N GLU A 33 -4.96 3.20 -5.43
CA GLU A 33 -5.49 1.86 -5.20
C GLU A 33 -4.47 0.78 -5.51
N LEU A 34 -3.75 0.90 -6.61
CA LEU A 34 -2.69 -0.04 -6.97
C LEU A 34 -1.54 -0.01 -5.98
N SER A 35 -1.14 1.17 -5.51
CA SER A 35 -0.09 1.31 -4.50
C SER A 35 -0.46 0.66 -3.17
N ALA A 36 -1.72 0.80 -2.75
CA ALA A 36 -2.22 0.19 -1.53
C ALA A 36 -2.56 -1.29 -1.72
N GLY A 37 -2.95 -1.69 -2.93
CA GLY A 37 -3.56 -3.00 -3.21
C GLY A 37 -2.62 -4.17 -3.42
N GLY A 38 -1.31 -4.03 -3.39
CA GLY A 38 -0.38 -5.14 -3.43
C GLY A 38 0.50 -5.29 -4.66
N GLN A 39 0.10 -4.87 -5.87
CA GLN A 39 0.96 -4.93 -7.04
C GLN A 39 2.09 -3.90 -6.93
N PHE A 40 1.77 -2.72 -6.40
CA PHE A 40 2.72 -1.66 -6.09
C PHE A 40 2.76 -1.42 -4.58
N GLY A 41 2.59 -2.47 -3.77
CA GLY A 41 2.57 -2.36 -2.32
C GLY A 41 3.82 -1.72 -1.73
N PHE A 42 3.77 -1.37 -0.46
CA PHE A 42 4.89 -0.72 0.22
C PHE A 42 6.12 -1.64 0.29
N GLU A 43 7.29 -1.04 0.17
CA GLU A 43 8.57 -1.76 0.28
C GLU A 43 9.31 -1.45 1.58
N GLY A 44 8.89 -0.43 2.30
CA GLY A 44 9.50 -0.06 3.57
C GLY A 44 8.70 1.00 4.29
N ALA A 45 9.22 1.43 5.45
CA ALA A 45 8.56 2.42 6.29
C ALA A 45 8.37 3.76 5.58
N ALA A 46 9.30 4.15 4.71
CA ALA A 46 9.21 5.42 4.00
C ALA A 46 7.96 5.48 3.12
N ASP A 47 7.63 4.39 2.42
CA ASP A 47 6.44 4.32 1.58
C ASP A 47 5.16 4.46 2.40
N VAL A 48 5.11 3.79 3.55
CA VAL A 48 3.96 3.86 4.45
C VAL A 48 3.80 5.26 5.03
N LEU A 49 4.88 5.85 5.49
CA LEU A 49 4.85 7.21 6.06
C LEU A 49 4.45 8.25 5.02
N GLU A 50 4.94 8.10 3.79
CA GLU A 50 4.58 8.98 2.68
C GLU A 50 3.09 8.89 2.36
N LEU A 51 2.54 7.67 2.34
CA LEU A 51 1.11 7.48 2.14
C LEU A 51 0.31 8.14 3.28
N LEU A 52 0.68 7.88 4.53
CA LEU A 52 -0.01 8.43 5.70
C LEU A 52 0.05 9.96 5.73
N ALA A 53 1.15 10.55 5.29
CA ALA A 53 1.30 12.00 5.22
C ALA A 53 0.34 12.68 4.25
N ARG A 54 -0.21 11.94 3.29
CA ARG A 54 -1.22 12.44 2.34
C ARG A 54 -2.63 12.44 2.92
N LEU A 55 -2.82 12.04 4.16
CA LEU A 55 -4.11 11.93 4.84
C LEU A 55 -5.10 11.08 4.05
N PRO A 56 -4.79 9.80 3.83
CA PRO A 56 -5.66 8.92 3.05
C PRO A 56 -6.96 8.62 3.78
N ALA A 57 -7.97 8.17 3.02
CA ALA A 57 -9.20 7.67 3.62
C ALA A 57 -8.92 6.38 4.41
N PRO A 58 -9.71 6.08 5.47
CA PRO A 58 -9.50 4.86 6.24
C PRO A 58 -9.47 3.59 5.39
N GLU A 59 -10.30 3.51 4.35
CA GLU A 59 -10.34 2.37 3.43
C GLU A 59 -9.00 2.17 2.70
N GLU A 60 -8.34 3.25 2.33
CA GLU A 60 -7.02 3.18 1.69
C GLU A 60 -5.97 2.60 2.64
N ILE A 61 -6.05 2.96 3.93
CA ILE A 61 -5.16 2.43 4.95
C ILE A 61 -5.40 0.93 5.15
N LEU A 62 -6.66 0.50 5.20
CA LEU A 62 -7.00 -0.92 5.36
C LEU A 62 -6.52 -1.77 4.18
N ASN A 63 -6.33 -1.16 3.02
CA ASN A 63 -5.83 -1.83 1.83
C ASN A 63 -4.31 -1.86 1.70
N LEU A 64 -3.58 -1.30 2.68
CA LEU A 64 -2.12 -1.37 2.67
C LEU A 64 -1.64 -2.82 2.64
N ARG A 65 -0.74 -3.11 1.72
CA ARG A 65 -0.13 -4.44 1.55
C ARG A 65 1.36 -4.27 1.25
N PRO A 66 2.19 -5.19 1.72
CA PRO A 66 3.58 -5.19 1.28
C PRO A 66 3.66 -5.53 -0.22
N SER A 67 4.67 -5.01 -0.89
CA SER A 67 4.95 -5.40 -2.27
C SER A 67 5.29 -6.88 -2.34
N ALA A 68 5.15 -7.47 -3.54
CA ALA A 68 5.56 -8.86 -3.75
C ALA A 68 7.04 -9.08 -3.43
N ARG A 69 7.87 -8.09 -3.76
CA ARG A 69 9.31 -8.10 -3.46
C ARG A 69 9.58 -8.14 -1.95
N LEU A 70 8.89 -7.29 -1.19
CA LEU A 70 9.04 -7.27 0.26
C LEU A 70 8.54 -8.57 0.89
N SER A 71 7.39 -9.08 0.44
CA SER A 71 6.85 -10.35 0.92
C SER A 71 7.81 -11.51 0.68
N ALA A 72 8.44 -11.56 -0.50
CA ALA A 72 9.43 -12.57 -0.83
C ALA A 72 10.67 -12.46 0.06
N ARG A 73 11.12 -11.24 0.33
CA ARG A 73 12.28 -11.02 1.22
C ARG A 73 11.99 -11.45 2.65
N VAL A 74 10.81 -11.13 3.17
CA VAL A 74 10.39 -11.57 4.51
C VAL A 74 10.33 -13.09 4.59
N ALA A 75 9.76 -13.74 3.57
CA ALA A 75 9.71 -15.19 3.52
C ALA A 75 11.12 -15.81 3.53
N ALA A 76 12.05 -15.23 2.78
CA ALA A 76 13.45 -15.69 2.78
C ALA A 76 14.11 -15.55 4.15
N LEU A 77 13.85 -14.47 4.87
CA LEU A 77 14.39 -14.27 6.23
C LEU A 77 13.81 -15.29 7.21
N ILE A 78 12.51 -15.60 7.09
CA ILE A 78 11.87 -16.64 7.92
C ILE A 78 12.54 -17.98 7.69
N GLU A 79 12.81 -18.36 6.45
CA GLU A 79 13.49 -19.63 6.13
C GLU A 79 14.91 -19.65 6.70
N ARG A 80 15.64 -18.56 6.60
CA ARG A 80 16.99 -18.45 7.18
C ARG A 80 16.95 -18.56 8.70
N SER A 81 15.94 -17.96 9.32
CA SER A 81 15.74 -18.07 10.77
C SER A 81 15.49 -19.52 11.20
N ARG A 82 14.64 -20.23 10.47
CA ARG A 82 14.33 -21.65 10.75
C ARG A 82 15.55 -22.54 10.58
N ALA A 83 16.41 -22.23 9.62
CA ALA A 83 17.64 -22.97 9.38
C ALA A 83 18.78 -22.60 10.33
N GLY A 84 18.61 -21.58 11.16
CA GLY A 84 19.66 -21.07 12.05
C GLY A 84 20.77 -20.36 11.31
N GLU A 85 20.50 -19.80 10.14
CA GLU A 85 21.48 -19.16 9.24
C GLU A 85 21.40 -17.64 9.20
N MET A 86 20.70 -17.01 10.15
CA MET A 86 20.57 -15.57 10.21
C MET A 86 21.92 -14.91 10.51
N THR A 87 22.32 -13.98 9.65
CA THR A 87 23.49 -13.12 9.88
C THR A 87 23.08 -11.92 10.75
N PRO A 88 24.04 -11.20 11.36
CA PRO A 88 23.72 -9.94 12.05
C PRO A 88 23.01 -8.93 11.16
N ALA A 89 23.37 -8.85 9.89
CA ALA A 89 22.70 -7.98 8.92
C ALA A 89 21.24 -8.41 8.68
N ASP A 90 20.99 -9.72 8.63
CA ASP A 90 19.64 -10.27 8.51
C ASP A 90 18.79 -9.94 9.73
N GLU A 91 19.38 -10.00 10.93
CA GLU A 91 18.68 -9.66 12.16
C GLU A 91 18.29 -8.19 12.21
N GLU A 92 19.17 -7.28 11.77
CA GLU A 92 18.85 -5.86 11.67
C GLU A 92 17.72 -5.60 10.68
N GLU A 93 17.77 -6.27 9.54
CA GLU A 93 16.71 -6.19 8.52
C GLU A 93 15.38 -6.69 9.07
N TRP A 94 15.41 -7.80 9.79
CA TRP A 94 14.23 -8.36 10.44
C TRP A 94 13.62 -7.40 11.45
N GLU A 95 14.42 -6.75 12.28
CA GLU A 95 13.95 -5.75 13.23
C GLU A 95 13.25 -4.57 12.53
N ARG A 96 13.78 -4.14 11.38
CA ARG A 96 13.14 -3.09 10.59
C ARG A 96 11.78 -3.53 10.07
N TYR A 97 11.64 -4.79 9.66
CA TYR A 97 10.36 -5.32 9.20
C TYR A 97 9.36 -5.48 10.33
N GLU A 98 9.80 -5.89 11.49
CA GLU A 98 8.92 -5.94 12.67
C GLU A 98 8.38 -4.56 13.03
N TYR A 99 9.24 -3.55 12.99
CA TYR A 99 8.82 -2.18 13.23
C TYR A 99 7.82 -1.70 12.17
N LEU A 100 8.08 -2.00 10.91
CA LEU A 100 7.20 -1.65 9.80
C LEU A 100 5.84 -2.33 9.94
N GLU A 101 5.83 -3.60 10.28
CA GLU A 101 4.59 -4.35 10.51
C GLU A 101 3.78 -3.74 11.65
N HIS A 102 4.44 -3.36 12.72
CA HIS A 102 3.79 -2.69 13.85
C HIS A 102 3.20 -1.34 13.44
N LEU A 103 3.93 -0.54 12.67
CA LEU A 103 3.45 0.74 12.16
C LEU A 103 2.18 0.56 11.31
N VAL A 104 2.21 -0.40 10.39
CA VAL A 104 1.05 -0.70 9.53
C VAL A 104 -0.13 -1.20 10.35
N TRP A 105 0.13 -2.06 11.34
CA TRP A 105 -0.90 -2.57 12.23
C TRP A 105 -1.57 -1.44 13.01
N MET A 106 -0.81 -0.52 13.57
CA MET A 106 -1.35 0.63 14.28
C MET A 106 -2.20 1.51 13.37
N ALA A 107 -1.73 1.76 12.14
CA ALA A 107 -2.47 2.57 11.18
C ALA A 107 -3.80 1.91 10.80
N LYS A 108 -3.80 0.59 10.58
CA LYS A 108 -5.01 -0.16 10.26
C LYS A 108 -5.99 -0.19 11.43
N ALA A 109 -5.49 -0.35 12.65
CA ALA A 109 -6.32 -0.31 13.84
C ALA A 109 -7.01 1.06 14.00
N ALA A 110 -6.27 2.15 13.79
CA ALA A 110 -6.83 3.49 13.82
C ALA A 110 -7.88 3.70 12.71
N ALA A 111 -7.63 3.17 11.53
CA ALA A 111 -8.57 3.24 10.41
C ALA A 111 -9.87 2.49 10.71
N GLN A 112 -9.77 1.30 11.30
CA GLN A 112 -10.94 0.52 11.72
C GLN A 112 -11.77 1.27 12.76
N LEU A 113 -11.14 1.92 13.72
CA LEU A 113 -11.83 2.72 14.72
C LEU A 113 -12.61 3.89 14.09
N LYS A 114 -12.06 4.50 13.05
CA LYS A 114 -12.76 5.59 12.34
C LYS A 114 -13.98 5.09 11.55
N LEU A 115 -13.93 3.86 11.07
CA LEU A 115 -15.03 3.25 10.31
C LEU A 115 -16.07 2.58 11.22
N ALA A 116 -15.72 2.27 12.47
CA ALA A 116 -16.63 1.66 13.41
C ALA A 116 -17.73 2.64 13.83
N PRO A 117 -18.97 2.16 14.06
CA PRO A 117 -20.02 3.02 14.62
C PRO A 117 -19.58 3.57 15.97
N SER A 118 -19.78 4.87 16.18
CA SER A 118 -19.44 5.48 17.46
C SER A 118 -20.39 4.94 18.55
N ALA A 119 -19.82 4.54 19.70
CA ALA A 119 -20.60 4.07 20.83
C ALA A 119 -21.52 5.16 21.43
N GLY A 120 -21.27 6.42 21.07
CA GLY A 120 -22.10 7.56 21.49
C GLY A 120 -23.24 7.90 20.55
N ASP A 121 -23.36 7.22 19.42
CA ASP A 121 -24.37 7.48 18.39
C ASP A 121 -25.64 6.64 18.61
N VAL A 122 -26.08 6.60 19.81
CA VAL A 122 -27.27 5.83 20.18
C VAL A 122 -28.43 6.77 20.37
#